data_0033ba1a16c98aa14023ce9499c21c0d
#
_entry.id   0033ba1a16c98aa14023ce9499c21c0d
#
_cell.length_a   1.000
_cell.length_b   1.000
_cell.length_c   1.000
_cell.angle_alpha   90.00
_cell.angle_beta   90.00
_cell.angle_gamma   90.00
#
_symmetry.space_group_name_H-M   'P 1'
#
loop_
_entity.id
_entity.type
_entity.pdbx_description
1 polymer ?
#
loop_
_entity_poly.entity_id
_entity_poly.type
_entity_poly.pdbx_seq_one_letter_code
_entity_poly.pdbx_strand_id
1 'polypeptide(L)'
;MKQGVKRVDFLYVRHGRTEFNRDRIIQGADVDSPLAPESLGAVRDSARALGDVDFARCYVSPLGRARQTASILLEGRGLVPTSLPDLREFDFGTLDGKPYERYRLRFSACFMAQDFSRYGGEAGAQVRARVRSAFARMYEEAQDGDNVLVVAHGALFRYVLLEFGEGPALVRKV
;
A
#
# COMPACT_ATOMS: atom_id res chain seq x y z
N MET A 1 1.67 24.65 -27.33
CA MET A 1 0.50 24.50 -26.44
C MET A 1 1.01 23.99 -25.10
N LYS A 2 0.82 24.72 -24.01
CA LYS A 2 1.12 24.21 -22.66
C LYS A 2 0.14 23.07 -22.41
N GLN A 3 0.62 21.82 -22.31
CA GLN A 3 -0.21 20.73 -21.80
C GLN A 3 -0.63 21.13 -20.39
N GLY A 4 -1.95 21.30 -20.18
CA GLY A 4 -2.49 21.56 -18.88
C GLY A 4 -2.10 20.40 -17.94
N VAL A 5 -1.83 20.71 -16.67
CA VAL A 5 -1.56 19.70 -15.65
C VAL A 5 -2.85 18.89 -15.48
N LYS A 6 -2.82 17.58 -15.80
CA LYS A 6 -3.97 16.70 -15.62
C LYS A 6 -4.22 16.46 -14.12
N ARG A 7 -5.48 16.39 -13.74
CA ARG A 7 -5.90 16.01 -12.39
C ARG A 7 -6.15 14.51 -12.34
N VAL A 8 -5.53 13.82 -11.38
CA VAL A 8 -5.76 12.40 -11.12
C VAL A 8 -5.95 12.22 -9.62
N ASP A 9 -7.05 11.59 -9.23
CA ASP A 9 -7.36 11.33 -7.83
C ASP A 9 -6.92 9.90 -7.46
N PHE A 10 -5.93 9.77 -6.56
CA PHE A 10 -5.44 8.49 -6.06
C PHE A 10 -6.13 8.13 -4.74
N LEU A 11 -6.88 7.03 -4.75
CA LEU A 11 -7.49 6.46 -3.55
C LEU A 11 -6.62 5.32 -3.04
N TYR A 12 -5.90 5.56 -1.94
CA TYR A 12 -4.99 4.58 -1.37
C TYR A 12 -5.69 3.74 -0.29
N VAL A 13 -5.69 2.43 -0.46
CA VAL A 13 -6.25 1.48 0.50
C VAL A 13 -5.15 0.57 1.03
N ARG A 14 -5.00 0.51 2.35
CA ARG A 14 -4.15 -0.49 2.99
C ARG A 14 -4.85 -1.85 2.92
N HIS A 15 -4.08 -2.94 2.71
CA HIS A 15 -4.60 -4.30 2.78
C HIS A 15 -5.34 -4.58 4.11
N GLY A 16 -6.33 -5.48 4.08
CA GLY A 16 -7.06 -5.93 5.26
C GLY A 16 -6.15 -6.57 6.31
N ARG A 17 -6.64 -6.68 7.54
CA ARG A 17 -5.89 -7.32 8.63
C ARG A 17 -5.58 -8.78 8.27
N THR A 18 -4.31 -9.17 8.37
CA THR A 18 -3.82 -10.51 8.09
C THR A 18 -3.71 -11.35 9.36
N GLU A 19 -3.50 -12.66 9.21
CA GLU A 19 -3.18 -13.55 10.32
C GLU A 19 -1.91 -13.09 11.06
N PHE A 20 -0.85 -12.70 10.35
CA PHE A 20 0.37 -12.16 10.96
C PHE A 20 0.10 -10.86 11.74
N ASN A 21 -0.80 -10.00 11.26
CA ASN A 21 -1.20 -8.82 12.04
C ASN A 21 -1.97 -9.21 13.32
N ARG A 22 -2.83 -10.24 13.25
CA ARG A 22 -3.54 -10.78 14.42
C ARG A 22 -2.54 -11.32 15.44
N ASP A 23 -1.57 -12.10 14.97
CA ASP A 23 -0.61 -12.83 15.79
C ASP A 23 0.61 -11.96 16.18
N ARG A 24 0.59 -10.67 15.81
CA ARG A 24 1.63 -9.69 16.11
C ARG A 24 3.01 -10.12 15.58
N ILE A 25 3.04 -10.62 14.36
CA ILE A 25 4.25 -10.95 13.60
C ILE A 25 4.61 -9.76 12.70
N ILE A 26 5.88 -9.38 12.69
CA ILE A 26 6.41 -8.34 11.79
C ILE A 26 6.24 -8.82 10.35
N GLN A 27 5.60 -8.00 9.53
CA GLN A 27 5.24 -8.38 8.17
C GLN A 27 5.60 -7.26 7.19
N GLY A 28 6.76 -7.37 6.58
CA GLY A 28 7.26 -6.45 5.54
C GLY A 28 7.13 -7.04 4.14
N ALA A 29 8.20 -6.85 3.34
CA ALA A 29 8.23 -7.22 1.93
C ALA A 29 8.48 -8.71 1.69
N ASP A 30 9.25 -9.37 2.56
CA ASP A 30 9.75 -10.73 2.32
C ASP A 30 8.85 -11.83 2.86
N VAL A 31 7.84 -11.48 3.65
CA VAL A 31 6.89 -12.45 4.21
C VAL A 31 5.45 -12.04 3.91
N ASP A 32 4.59 -13.03 3.81
CA ASP A 32 3.17 -12.81 3.57
C ASP A 32 2.32 -13.76 4.41
N SER A 33 1.08 -13.38 4.67
CA SER A 33 0.07 -14.22 5.26
C SER A 33 -1.31 -13.83 4.71
N PRO A 34 -2.28 -14.76 4.67
CA PRO A 34 -3.61 -14.46 4.17
C PRO A 34 -4.32 -13.43 5.07
N LEU A 35 -5.37 -12.83 4.53
CA LEU A 35 -6.28 -12.02 5.34
C LEU A 35 -6.90 -12.88 6.44
N ALA A 36 -6.94 -12.37 7.65
CA ALA A 36 -7.61 -13.03 8.75
C ALA A 36 -9.12 -13.13 8.46
N PRO A 37 -9.74 -14.32 8.60
CA PRO A 37 -11.15 -14.50 8.25
C PRO A 37 -12.09 -13.49 8.88
N GLU A 38 -11.83 -13.10 10.13
CA GLU A 38 -12.60 -12.09 10.85
C GLU A 38 -12.47 -10.67 10.27
N SER A 39 -11.47 -10.41 9.45
CA SER A 39 -11.26 -9.11 8.82
C SER A 39 -11.96 -8.94 7.46
N LEU A 40 -12.46 -10.03 6.86
CA LEU A 40 -13.09 -9.99 5.54
C LEU A 40 -14.34 -9.12 5.51
N GLY A 41 -15.09 -9.07 6.62
CA GLY A 41 -16.25 -8.18 6.78
C GLY A 41 -15.86 -6.70 6.60
N ALA A 42 -14.80 -6.26 7.30
CA ALA A 42 -14.32 -4.88 7.21
C ALA A 42 -13.82 -4.52 5.80
N VAL A 43 -13.19 -5.48 5.08
CA VAL A 43 -12.77 -5.25 3.68
C VAL A 43 -13.99 -5.08 2.78
N ARG A 44 -15.06 -5.88 2.98
CA ARG A 44 -16.32 -5.72 2.23
C ARG A 44 -17.03 -4.41 2.57
N ASP A 45 -16.96 -3.95 3.84
CA ASP A 45 -17.47 -2.63 4.22
C ASP A 45 -16.72 -1.51 3.48
N SER A 46 -15.40 -1.63 3.37
CA SER A 46 -14.59 -0.72 2.56
C SER A 46 -15.00 -0.75 1.08
N ALA A 47 -15.27 -1.93 0.52
CA ALA A 47 -15.76 -2.07 -0.85
C ALA A 47 -17.09 -1.35 -1.04
N ARG A 48 -18.03 -1.47 -0.09
CA ARG A 48 -19.32 -0.74 -0.11
C ARG A 48 -19.14 0.77 -0.01
N ALA A 49 -18.22 1.23 0.85
CA ALA A 49 -17.91 2.65 1.01
C ALA A 49 -17.31 3.29 -0.27
N LEU A 50 -16.66 2.48 -1.10
CA LEU A 50 -16.12 2.88 -2.41
C LEU A 50 -17.12 2.67 -3.56
N GLY A 51 -18.36 2.25 -3.27
CA GLY A 51 -19.36 1.81 -4.25
C GLY A 51 -19.64 2.80 -5.38
N ASP A 52 -19.71 4.10 -5.05
CA ASP A 52 -20.06 5.15 -6.01
C ASP A 52 -18.85 5.72 -6.77
N VAL A 53 -17.65 5.26 -6.46
CA VAL A 53 -16.44 5.72 -7.14
C VAL A 53 -16.21 4.89 -8.41
N ASP A 54 -16.24 5.55 -9.56
CA ASP A 54 -15.82 4.94 -10.82
C ASP A 54 -14.29 4.98 -10.93
N PHE A 55 -13.67 3.81 -10.86
CA PHE A 55 -12.22 3.67 -10.99
C PHE A 55 -11.83 3.35 -12.42
N ALA A 56 -11.06 4.23 -13.04
CA ALA A 56 -10.47 3.99 -14.34
C ALA A 56 -9.37 2.90 -14.30
N ARG A 57 -8.66 2.81 -13.18
CA ARG A 57 -7.53 1.88 -12.99
C ARG A 57 -7.41 1.42 -11.55
N CYS A 58 -6.82 0.24 -11.37
CA CYS A 58 -6.38 -0.25 -10.07
C CYS A 58 -4.94 -0.75 -10.15
N TYR A 59 -4.11 -0.29 -9.23
CA TYR A 59 -2.75 -0.80 -9.04
C TYR A 59 -2.64 -1.48 -7.68
N VAL A 60 -1.93 -2.60 -7.65
CA VAL A 60 -1.85 -3.43 -6.45
C VAL A 60 -0.42 -3.87 -6.17
N SER A 61 -0.05 -3.93 -4.90
CA SER A 61 1.19 -4.59 -4.47
C SER A 61 1.21 -6.06 -4.89
N PRO A 62 2.37 -6.62 -5.27
CA PRO A 62 2.48 -8.05 -5.62
C PRO A 62 2.19 -9.01 -4.46
N LEU A 63 2.16 -8.52 -3.21
CA LEU A 63 1.97 -9.36 -2.03
C LEU A 63 0.52 -9.87 -1.93
N GLY A 64 0.35 -11.15 -1.56
CA GLY A 64 -0.93 -11.86 -1.57
C GLY A 64 -2.03 -11.16 -0.76
N ARG A 65 -1.69 -10.62 0.43
CA ARG A 65 -2.62 -9.87 1.27
C ARG A 65 -3.22 -8.64 0.57
N ALA A 66 -2.41 -7.92 -0.22
CA ALA A 66 -2.89 -6.78 -0.98
C ALA A 66 -3.75 -7.24 -2.17
N ARG A 67 -3.35 -8.31 -2.86
CA ARG A 67 -4.13 -8.89 -3.97
C ARG A 67 -5.47 -9.44 -3.51
N GLN A 68 -5.51 -10.15 -2.36
CA GLN A 68 -6.77 -10.61 -1.76
C GLN A 68 -7.69 -9.42 -1.42
N THR A 69 -7.13 -8.35 -0.86
CA THR A 69 -7.89 -7.13 -0.57
C THR A 69 -8.43 -6.51 -1.85
N ALA A 70 -7.59 -6.32 -2.88
CA ALA A 70 -8.00 -5.76 -4.16
C ALA A 70 -9.10 -6.60 -4.84
N SER A 71 -9.00 -7.93 -4.79
CA SER A 71 -10.04 -8.82 -5.33
C SER A 71 -11.41 -8.57 -4.71
N ILE A 72 -11.48 -8.38 -3.39
CA ILE A 72 -12.73 -8.08 -2.67
C ILE A 72 -13.24 -6.68 -3.02
N LEU A 73 -12.35 -5.68 -3.07
CA LEU A 73 -12.73 -4.30 -3.40
C LEU A 73 -13.26 -4.14 -4.83
N LEU A 74 -12.79 -4.99 -5.74
CA LEU A 74 -13.12 -4.94 -7.17
C LEU A 74 -14.20 -5.93 -7.58
N GLU A 75 -14.77 -6.67 -6.63
CA GLU A 75 -15.85 -7.64 -6.93
C GLU A 75 -17.02 -6.94 -7.63
N GLY A 76 -17.40 -7.45 -8.80
CA GLY A 76 -18.49 -6.90 -9.62
C GLY A 76 -18.14 -5.64 -10.43
N ARG A 77 -16.91 -5.09 -10.35
CA ARG A 77 -16.53 -3.85 -11.06
C ARG A 77 -15.95 -4.07 -12.46
N GLY A 78 -15.65 -5.31 -12.85
CA GLY A 78 -15.05 -5.60 -14.17
C GLY A 78 -13.63 -5.03 -14.37
N LEU A 79 -12.99 -4.53 -13.33
CA LEU A 79 -11.67 -3.92 -13.37
C LEU A 79 -10.59 -4.94 -12.95
N VAL A 80 -9.55 -5.09 -13.77
CA VAL A 80 -8.42 -5.98 -13.49
C VAL A 80 -7.28 -5.19 -12.87
N PRO A 81 -6.81 -5.53 -11.66
CA PRO A 81 -5.72 -4.80 -11.03
C PRO A 81 -4.36 -5.08 -11.69
N THR A 82 -3.57 -4.03 -11.91
CA THR A 82 -2.20 -4.09 -12.40
C THR A 82 -1.24 -4.24 -11.21
N SER A 83 -0.45 -5.30 -11.19
CA SER A 83 0.56 -5.51 -10.13
C SER A 83 1.78 -4.61 -10.38
N LEU A 84 2.17 -3.83 -9.37
CA LEU A 84 3.38 -3.01 -9.39
C LEU A 84 4.34 -3.44 -8.27
N PRO A 85 5.54 -3.97 -8.59
CA PRO A 85 6.55 -4.34 -7.58
C PRO A 85 6.93 -3.20 -6.64
N ASP A 86 6.94 -1.96 -7.13
CA ASP A 86 7.27 -0.77 -6.35
C ASP A 86 6.24 -0.44 -5.24
N LEU A 87 5.07 -1.07 -5.27
CA LEU A 87 4.04 -0.96 -4.22
C LEU A 87 4.19 -1.99 -3.09
N ARG A 88 5.23 -2.84 -3.09
CA ARG A 88 5.48 -3.77 -1.98
C ARG A 88 5.70 -3.02 -0.67
N GLU A 89 5.47 -3.70 0.47
CA GLU A 89 5.71 -3.11 1.79
C GLU A 89 7.20 -2.78 1.99
N PHE A 90 7.53 -2.03 3.02
CA PHE A 90 8.88 -1.80 3.47
C PHE A 90 9.54 -3.15 3.80
N ASP A 91 10.73 -3.38 3.27
CA ASP A 91 11.53 -4.57 3.57
C ASP A 91 12.23 -4.37 4.92
N PHE A 92 11.83 -5.17 5.90
CA PHE A 92 12.42 -5.13 7.25
C PHE A 92 13.58 -6.13 7.43
N GLY A 93 13.98 -6.80 6.35
CA GLY A 93 15.06 -7.76 6.31
C GLY A 93 14.83 -8.93 7.28
N THR A 94 15.86 -9.33 8.02
CA THR A 94 15.79 -10.47 8.95
C THR A 94 14.83 -10.27 10.13
N LEU A 95 14.21 -9.10 10.28
CA LEU A 95 13.12 -8.88 11.23
C LEU A 95 11.76 -9.34 10.69
N ASP A 96 11.62 -9.54 9.39
CA ASP A 96 10.41 -10.10 8.80
C ASP A 96 10.11 -11.50 9.34
N GLY A 97 8.85 -11.78 9.62
CA GLY A 97 8.41 -13.06 10.21
C GLY A 97 8.71 -13.21 11.70
N LYS A 98 9.30 -12.22 12.37
CA LYS A 98 9.62 -12.30 13.80
C LYS A 98 8.46 -11.81 14.67
N PRO A 99 8.29 -12.39 15.88
CA PRO A 99 7.31 -11.89 16.85
C PRO A 99 7.61 -10.45 17.25
N TYR A 100 6.67 -9.53 17.03
CA TYR A 100 6.85 -8.10 17.30
C TYR A 100 7.29 -7.82 18.74
N GLU A 101 6.68 -8.47 19.74
CA GLU A 101 6.98 -8.23 21.15
C GLU A 101 8.44 -8.47 21.51
N ARG A 102 9.03 -9.54 20.95
CA ARG A 102 10.44 -9.91 21.21
C ARG A 102 11.40 -8.91 20.56
N TYR A 103 11.03 -8.35 19.41
CA TYR A 103 11.92 -7.49 18.61
C TYR A 103 11.50 -6.01 18.63
N ARG A 104 10.49 -5.65 19.42
CA ARG A 104 9.86 -4.33 19.47
C ARG A 104 10.86 -3.17 19.53
N LEU A 105 11.82 -3.21 20.44
CA LEU A 105 12.79 -2.11 20.58
C LEU A 105 13.67 -1.96 19.34
N ARG A 106 14.14 -3.08 18.77
CA ARG A 106 14.98 -3.09 17.56
C ARG A 106 14.17 -2.59 16.36
N PHE A 107 12.98 -3.12 16.18
CA PHE A 107 12.09 -2.72 15.12
C PHE A 107 11.73 -1.23 15.22
N SER A 108 11.33 -0.75 16.39
CA SER A 108 10.96 0.66 16.60
C SER A 108 12.14 1.60 16.35
N ALA A 109 13.36 1.25 16.78
CA ALA A 109 14.53 2.05 16.51
C ALA A 109 14.81 2.19 15.01
N CYS A 110 14.76 1.07 14.24
CA CYS A 110 14.93 1.12 12.79
C CYS A 110 13.79 1.86 12.10
N PHE A 111 12.56 1.67 12.56
CA PHE A 111 11.38 2.33 12.00
C PHE A 111 11.43 3.86 12.20
N MET A 112 11.90 4.31 13.36
CA MET A 112 12.12 5.75 13.64
C MET A 112 13.28 6.32 12.82
N ALA A 113 14.37 5.56 12.69
CA ALA A 113 15.51 5.93 11.85
C ALA A 113 15.19 5.82 10.35
N GLN A 114 14.09 5.16 9.98
CA GLN A 114 13.74 4.83 8.58
C GLN A 114 14.85 4.03 7.87
N ASP A 115 15.49 3.12 8.60
CA ASP A 115 16.60 2.35 8.07
C ASP A 115 16.64 0.95 8.68
N PHE A 116 16.44 -0.07 7.83
CA PHE A 116 16.56 -1.48 8.17
C PHE A 116 17.77 -2.15 7.51
N SER A 117 18.68 -1.39 6.91
CA SER A 117 19.84 -1.91 6.18
C SER A 117 20.73 -2.81 7.05
N ARG A 118 20.87 -2.51 8.35
CA ARG A 118 21.58 -3.35 9.31
C ARG A 118 20.99 -4.77 9.49
N TYR A 119 19.75 -4.95 9.07
CA TYR A 119 19.06 -6.24 9.06
C TYR A 119 18.88 -6.80 7.65
N GLY A 120 19.56 -6.22 6.65
CA GLY A 120 19.44 -6.61 5.24
C GLY A 120 18.18 -6.11 4.54
N GLY A 121 17.41 -5.23 5.18
CA GLY A 121 16.22 -4.61 4.60
C GLY A 121 16.52 -3.28 3.90
N GLU A 122 15.46 -2.54 3.58
CA GLU A 122 15.55 -1.25 2.87
C GLU A 122 15.92 -0.09 3.80
N ALA A 123 16.54 0.94 3.23
CA ALA A 123 16.58 2.28 3.81
C ALA A 123 15.41 3.13 3.25
N GLY A 124 14.94 4.11 4.02
CA GLY A 124 13.82 4.96 3.64
C GLY A 124 14.02 5.70 2.31
N ALA A 125 15.27 6.06 1.97
CA ALA A 125 15.56 6.68 0.67
C ALA A 125 15.22 5.77 -0.52
N GLN A 126 15.44 4.45 -0.40
CA GLN A 126 15.09 3.46 -1.42
C GLN A 126 13.56 3.35 -1.55
N VAL A 127 12.85 3.31 -0.42
CA VAL A 127 11.38 3.28 -0.40
C VAL A 127 10.79 4.54 -1.05
N ARG A 128 11.36 5.72 -0.73
CA ARG A 128 10.94 6.99 -1.36
C ARG A 128 11.14 6.96 -2.87
N ALA A 129 12.28 6.48 -3.34
CA ALA A 129 12.59 6.40 -4.77
C ALA A 129 11.57 5.53 -5.52
N ARG A 130 11.26 4.32 -4.99
CA ARG A 130 10.27 3.44 -5.65
C ARG A 130 8.83 3.95 -5.55
N VAL A 131 8.47 4.64 -4.45
CA VAL A 131 7.16 5.32 -4.34
C VAL A 131 7.02 6.39 -5.42
N ARG A 132 8.04 7.24 -5.61
CA ARG A 132 8.03 8.25 -6.70
C ARG A 132 7.90 7.58 -8.07
N SER A 133 8.66 6.53 -8.33
CA SER A 133 8.60 5.78 -9.59
C SER A 133 7.20 5.22 -9.84
N ALA A 134 6.60 4.55 -8.83
CA ALA A 134 5.27 3.99 -8.94
C ALA A 134 4.21 5.06 -9.26
N PHE A 135 4.21 6.16 -8.48
CA PHE A 135 3.19 7.20 -8.66
C PHE A 135 3.40 8.00 -9.96
N ALA A 136 4.65 8.25 -10.37
CA ALA A 136 4.94 8.86 -11.67
C ALA A 136 4.38 8.01 -12.81
N ARG A 137 4.66 6.71 -12.81
CA ARG A 137 4.11 5.77 -13.79
C ARG A 137 2.58 5.75 -13.80
N MET A 138 1.96 5.63 -12.63
CA MET A 138 0.49 5.63 -12.51
C MET A 138 -0.11 6.94 -13.04
N TYR A 139 0.55 8.08 -12.75
CA TYR A 139 0.12 9.38 -13.25
C TYR A 139 0.27 9.50 -14.77
N GLU A 140 1.37 9.01 -15.34
CA GLU A 140 1.60 9.01 -16.79
C GLU A 140 0.54 8.19 -17.53
N GLU A 141 0.19 7.01 -17.00
CA GLU A 141 -0.80 6.10 -17.59
C GLU A 141 -2.25 6.57 -17.43
N ALA A 142 -2.55 7.43 -16.45
CA ALA A 142 -3.90 7.96 -16.18
C ALA A 142 -4.28 9.09 -17.13
N GLN A 143 -5.58 9.38 -17.22
CA GLN A 143 -6.13 10.52 -17.95
C GLN A 143 -6.63 11.61 -17.00
N ASP A 144 -6.95 12.78 -17.56
CA ASP A 144 -7.51 13.88 -16.77
C ASP A 144 -8.89 13.49 -16.22
N GLY A 145 -9.07 13.65 -14.91
CA GLY A 145 -10.30 13.28 -14.19
C GLY A 145 -10.36 11.82 -13.72
N ASP A 146 -9.34 10.99 -13.98
CA ASP A 146 -9.34 9.59 -13.53
C ASP A 146 -9.29 9.46 -12.00
N ASN A 147 -10.10 8.52 -11.47
CA ASN A 147 -9.90 7.94 -10.14
C ASN A 147 -9.07 6.67 -10.27
N VAL A 148 -7.98 6.60 -9.53
CA VAL A 148 -7.05 5.46 -9.52
C VAL A 148 -7.04 4.82 -8.14
N LEU A 149 -7.42 3.54 -8.07
CA LEU A 149 -7.34 2.77 -6.83
C LEU A 149 -5.92 2.23 -6.65
N VAL A 150 -5.33 2.43 -5.47
CA VAL A 150 -4.03 1.87 -5.09
C VAL A 150 -4.20 1.00 -3.86
N VAL A 151 -3.93 -0.30 -3.97
CA VAL A 151 -4.04 -1.24 -2.84
C VAL A 151 -2.65 -1.71 -2.43
N ALA A 152 -2.21 -1.27 -1.25
CA ALA A 152 -0.85 -1.53 -0.79
C ALA A 152 -0.76 -1.60 0.76
N HIS A 153 0.23 -0.97 1.41
CA HIS A 153 0.64 -1.28 2.77
C HIS A 153 0.75 -0.06 3.68
N GLY A 154 0.82 -0.32 5.00
CA GLY A 154 0.78 0.74 6.01
C GLY A 154 2.08 1.52 6.15
N ALA A 155 3.25 0.85 6.17
CA ALA A 155 4.52 1.55 6.27
C ALA A 155 4.84 2.30 4.96
N LEU A 156 4.52 1.69 3.80
CA LEU A 156 4.63 2.35 2.50
C LEU A 156 3.80 3.64 2.43
N PHE A 157 2.58 3.64 2.98
CA PHE A 157 1.70 4.81 2.98
C PHE A 157 2.33 6.04 3.64
N ARG A 158 3.12 5.84 4.70
CA ARG A 158 3.88 6.94 5.32
C ARG A 158 4.77 7.66 4.29
N TYR A 159 5.40 6.90 3.39
CA TYR A 159 6.27 7.47 2.35
C TYR A 159 5.48 8.16 1.25
N VAL A 160 4.28 7.66 0.92
CA VAL A 160 3.37 8.36 0.02
C VAL A 160 3.01 9.74 0.60
N LEU A 161 2.70 9.83 1.90
CA LEU A 161 2.42 11.09 2.56
C LEU A 161 3.63 12.03 2.60
N LEU A 162 4.84 11.49 2.83
CA LEU A 162 6.08 12.30 2.86
C LEU A 162 6.44 12.87 1.47
N GLU A 163 6.07 12.17 0.39
CA GLU A 163 6.40 12.60 -0.97
C GLU A 163 5.33 13.51 -1.58
N PHE A 164 4.05 13.30 -1.24
CA PHE A 164 2.92 13.94 -1.92
C PHE A 164 1.94 14.61 -0.96
N GLY A 165 2.21 14.62 0.35
CA GLY A 165 1.27 15.04 1.40
C GLY A 165 1.07 16.56 1.53
N GLU A 166 1.75 17.40 0.76
CA GLU A 166 1.60 18.87 0.78
C GLU A 166 0.63 19.37 -0.31
N GLY A 167 -0.41 18.64 -0.59
CA GLY A 167 -1.46 19.04 -1.53
C GLY A 167 -2.83 18.63 -1.00
N PRO A 168 -3.93 19.03 -1.66
CA PRO A 168 -5.28 18.57 -1.33
C PRO A 168 -5.47 17.09 -1.71
N ALA A 169 -4.56 16.23 -1.28
CA ALA A 169 -4.71 14.80 -1.42
C ALA A 169 -5.76 14.35 -0.40
N LEU A 170 -6.96 14.05 -0.88
CA LEU A 170 -8.00 13.40 -0.10
C LEU A 170 -7.58 11.96 0.16
N VAL A 171 -6.69 11.79 1.14
CA VAL A 171 -6.36 10.46 1.64
C VAL A 171 -7.41 10.08 2.65
N ARG A 172 -8.48 9.42 2.20
CA ARG A 172 -9.42 8.78 3.12
C ARG A 172 -8.80 7.47 3.59
N LYS A 173 -8.51 7.37 4.89
CA LYS A 173 -8.36 6.10 5.56
C LYS A 173 -9.71 5.40 5.55
N VAL A 174 -9.84 4.36 4.78
CA VAL A 174 -10.94 3.41 4.90
C VAL A 174 -10.48 2.28 5.77
#